data_738b1b0cfea0d899c87c4aaf1098742a
#
_entry.id   738b1b0cfea0d899c87c4aaf1098742a
#
_cell.length_a   1.000
_cell.length_b   1.000
_cell.length_c   1.000
_cell.angle_alpha   90.00
_cell.angle_beta   90.00
_cell.angle_gamma   90.00
#
_symmetry.space_group_name_H-M   'P 1'
#
loop_
_entity.id
_entity.type
_entity.pdbx_description
1 polymer ?
#
loop_
_entity_poly.entity_id
_entity_poly.type
_entity_poly.pdbx_seq_one_letter_code
_entity_poly.pdbx_strand_id
1 'polypeptide(L)'
;MKLPISSLLGLALVFPVAAAQVDFKKQVRPILEVYCLKCHGDEKPKGGLSLTTRAGALKGGEDGPSLVPGKPDQSPLYTTTTLPADHDDVMPPKGEKLSKAQQATLKLWIEEGAAWPEDLKLQQREKVDFVKQVKPIFEVNCVACHKEGHAKGDLRMDDKAAFFASSSIVPGDAQASKVYTTTVLPADHDDLMPPKKKGGPLASTKTDLIRDWIDQGAAWPDGLKLEQKEADSSGSDRDWKAVIAAIHAHLVKTAAAEAAKFQNYRGQVSKEVGFDMIAIPSGEFMMGSPDSEPGRKPNEGPRHKVKVDGFWMGRTEVTWNEYELFQFPALEKGNNVSTERINRELQVMVAFPTPPGGGNPYVGKEADAVTRPTTPYVEMSFGMGKDGFPAISMTHYAAIAYTRWLSAKTGHFYRLATEAEWEYAARAGTDTTYYWGNDAAPAGDNAWFFDNADGKYQKVGSKKPNAFGLHDMLGNVTEWVYDGYKADAYATAGDSNPVVAGFAEYPHVARGGSWDDGVEALRCAARFFSEPAWKMRDPQLPKSKFYLTDAQFLGFRIVRPTKVPETPEELAKWWTTFPAFK
;
A
#
# COMPACT_ATOMS: atom_id res chain seq x y z
N MET A 1 26.12 88.37 28.07
CA MET A 1 24.77 87.82 27.86
C MET A 1 24.92 86.29 27.72
N LYS A 2 24.64 85.57 28.81
CA LYS A 2 24.81 84.10 28.91
C LYS A 2 23.42 83.49 28.77
N LEU A 3 23.24 82.61 27.79
CA LEU A 3 22.01 81.77 27.59
C LEU A 3 22.21 80.46 28.34
N PRO A 4 21.14 79.88 28.96
CA PRO A 4 21.27 78.62 29.70
C PRO A 4 21.07 77.41 28.76
N ILE A 5 21.88 76.36 29.03
CA ILE A 5 21.80 75.05 28.40
C ILE A 5 20.65 74.27 29.11
N SER A 6 19.58 73.94 28.36
CA SER A 6 18.53 73.05 28.81
C SER A 6 18.93 71.60 28.52
N SER A 7 19.07 70.83 29.61
CA SER A 7 19.30 69.37 29.53
C SER A 7 17.97 68.67 29.21
N LEU A 8 17.91 68.07 28.03
CA LEU A 8 16.84 67.11 27.66
C LEU A 8 17.19 65.74 28.25
N LEU A 9 16.43 65.35 29.28
CA LEU A 9 16.42 63.95 29.77
C LEU A 9 15.63 63.10 28.75
N GLY A 10 16.33 62.28 28.00
CA GLY A 10 15.69 61.30 27.09
C GLY A 10 15.12 60.15 27.93
N LEU A 11 13.81 60.06 28.00
CA LEU A 11 13.09 58.90 28.54
C LEU A 11 13.18 57.76 27.54
N ALA A 12 14.04 56.76 27.77
CA ALA A 12 14.09 55.55 26.98
C ALA A 12 12.82 54.72 27.31
N LEU A 13 11.86 54.73 26.39
CA LEU A 13 10.72 53.79 26.39
C LEU A 13 11.29 52.38 26.06
N VAL A 14 11.45 51.56 27.08
CA VAL A 14 11.69 50.11 26.93
C VAL A 14 10.36 49.50 26.55
N PHE A 15 10.17 49.24 25.26
CA PHE A 15 9.06 48.38 24.82
C PHE A 15 9.37 46.96 25.27
N PRO A 16 8.45 46.27 25.98
CA PRO A 16 8.60 44.86 26.26
C PRO A 16 8.61 44.12 24.91
N VAL A 17 9.69 43.42 24.62
CA VAL A 17 9.69 42.43 23.54
C VAL A 17 8.61 41.42 23.93
N ALA A 18 7.46 41.44 23.23
CA ALA A 18 6.44 40.41 23.38
C ALA A 18 7.12 39.06 23.12
N ALA A 19 7.19 38.22 24.15
CA ALA A 19 7.65 36.84 23.99
C ALA A 19 6.78 36.20 22.89
N ALA A 20 7.40 35.55 21.92
CA ALA A 20 6.69 34.94 20.82
C ALA A 20 5.71 33.90 21.41
N GLN A 21 4.42 34.08 21.14
CA GLN A 21 3.35 33.20 21.59
C GLN A 21 3.56 31.79 21.03
N VAL A 22 3.27 30.75 21.83
CA VAL A 22 3.40 29.35 21.40
C VAL A 22 2.42 29.06 20.25
N ASP A 23 2.97 28.69 19.10
CA ASP A 23 2.17 28.28 17.94
C ASP A 23 1.66 26.86 18.13
N PHE A 24 0.36 26.72 18.32
CA PHE A 24 -0.28 25.43 18.50
C PHE A 24 0.01 24.45 17.36
N LYS A 25 -0.13 24.89 16.10
CA LYS A 25 0.02 24.00 14.93
C LYS A 25 1.46 23.49 14.79
N LYS A 26 2.45 24.30 15.14
CA LYS A 26 3.88 23.96 14.97
C LYS A 26 4.49 23.28 16.17
N GLN A 27 4.06 23.62 17.39
CA GLN A 27 4.75 23.24 18.62
C GLN A 27 3.96 22.29 19.51
N VAL A 28 2.63 22.45 19.61
CA VAL A 28 1.79 21.65 20.50
C VAL A 28 1.15 20.46 19.80
N ARG A 29 0.56 20.69 18.63
CA ARG A 29 -0.09 19.66 17.81
C ARG A 29 0.80 18.42 17.62
N PRO A 30 2.07 18.52 17.20
CA PRO A 30 2.93 17.35 17.03
C PRO A 30 3.12 16.54 18.31
N ILE A 31 3.18 17.21 19.46
CA ILE A 31 3.29 16.53 20.77
C ILE A 31 2.04 15.70 21.03
N LEU A 32 0.85 16.29 20.87
CA LEU A 32 -0.41 15.60 21.10
C LEU A 32 -0.61 14.44 20.11
N GLU A 33 -0.39 14.67 18.82
CA GLU A 33 -0.58 13.66 17.76
C GLU A 33 0.33 12.44 17.93
N VAL A 34 1.58 12.65 18.35
CA VAL A 34 2.58 11.57 18.50
C VAL A 34 2.48 10.84 19.84
N TYR A 35 2.31 11.58 20.94
CA TYR A 35 2.48 11.01 22.28
C TYR A 35 1.16 10.71 23.00
N CYS A 36 0.05 11.38 22.63
CA CYS A 36 -1.20 11.29 23.37
C CYS A 36 -2.31 10.53 22.64
N LEU A 37 -2.48 10.76 21.32
CA LEU A 37 -3.66 10.27 20.59
C LEU A 37 -3.72 8.75 20.42
N LYS A 38 -2.62 8.02 20.59
CA LYS A 38 -2.64 6.56 20.57
C LYS A 38 -3.55 5.97 21.66
N CYS A 39 -3.69 6.68 22.79
CA CYS A 39 -4.53 6.28 23.92
C CYS A 39 -5.75 7.17 24.09
N HIS A 40 -5.66 8.44 23.69
CA HIS A 40 -6.68 9.46 23.87
C HIS A 40 -7.24 9.97 22.52
N GLY A 41 -7.40 9.07 21.55
CA GLY A 41 -8.11 9.29 20.28
C GLY A 41 -9.63 9.18 20.44
N ASP A 42 -10.37 9.18 19.34
CA ASP A 42 -11.85 9.11 19.38
C ASP A 42 -12.37 7.69 19.62
N GLU A 43 -11.64 6.67 19.16
CA GLU A 43 -12.07 5.28 19.29
C GLU A 43 -11.64 4.71 20.65
N LYS A 44 -12.61 4.53 21.57
CA LYS A 44 -12.39 3.97 22.92
C LYS A 44 -11.28 4.68 23.70
N PRO A 45 -11.39 6.01 23.91
CA PRO A 45 -10.38 6.77 24.62
C PRO A 45 -10.21 6.28 26.06
N LYS A 46 -8.97 6.07 26.48
CA LYS A 46 -8.66 5.64 27.84
C LYS A 46 -9.08 6.70 28.86
N GLY A 47 -9.73 6.26 29.95
CA GLY A 47 -10.30 7.17 30.96
C GLY A 47 -11.37 8.11 30.38
N GLY A 48 -12.01 7.75 29.28
CA GLY A 48 -13.02 8.58 28.62
C GLY A 48 -12.49 9.88 28.01
N LEU A 49 -11.16 10.12 28.01
CA LEU A 49 -10.54 11.37 27.56
C LEU A 49 -10.20 11.30 26.06
N SER A 50 -10.86 12.12 25.22
CA SER A 50 -10.44 12.38 23.84
C SER A 50 -9.66 13.71 23.76
N LEU A 51 -8.46 13.64 23.14
CA LEU A 51 -7.61 14.80 22.85
C LEU A 51 -7.55 15.13 21.35
N THR A 52 -8.53 14.67 20.56
CA THR A 52 -8.57 14.96 19.12
C THR A 52 -9.06 16.37 18.82
N THR A 53 -9.76 17.01 19.76
CA THR A 53 -10.31 18.35 19.62
C THR A 53 -10.11 19.16 20.91
N ARG A 54 -10.12 20.49 20.78
CA ARG A 54 -10.10 21.40 21.94
C ARG A 54 -11.25 21.11 22.90
N ALA A 55 -12.45 20.92 22.38
CA ALA A 55 -13.64 20.62 23.18
C ALA A 55 -13.47 19.34 24.00
N GLY A 56 -12.88 18.29 23.42
CA GLY A 56 -12.56 17.03 24.11
C GLY A 56 -11.58 17.24 25.27
N ALA A 57 -10.51 17.99 25.04
CA ALA A 57 -9.51 18.30 26.08
C ALA A 57 -10.09 19.13 27.24
N LEU A 58 -10.94 20.10 26.94
CA LEU A 58 -11.62 20.92 27.95
C LEU A 58 -12.68 20.14 28.74
N LYS A 59 -13.43 19.25 28.06
CA LYS A 59 -14.40 18.36 28.71
C LYS A 59 -13.71 17.40 29.65
N GLY A 60 -12.55 16.86 29.21
CA GLY A 60 -11.80 15.85 29.94
C GLY A 60 -12.39 14.45 29.88
N GLY A 61 -11.98 13.62 30.82
CA GLY A 61 -12.39 12.23 30.96
C GLY A 61 -13.15 11.96 32.27
N GLU A 62 -13.01 10.75 32.78
CA GLU A 62 -13.66 10.29 34.03
C GLU A 62 -13.24 11.13 35.24
N ASP A 63 -11.98 11.62 35.27
CA ASP A 63 -11.43 12.42 36.36
C ASP A 63 -11.64 13.94 36.20
N GLY A 64 -12.41 14.35 35.20
CA GLY A 64 -12.71 15.75 34.93
C GLY A 64 -11.85 16.38 33.81
N PRO A 65 -11.80 17.72 33.73
CA PRO A 65 -11.08 18.46 32.68
C PRO A 65 -9.60 18.11 32.63
N SER A 66 -9.07 17.78 31.45
CA SER A 66 -7.64 17.52 31.27
C SER A 66 -6.83 18.79 30.94
N LEU A 67 -7.51 19.84 30.47
CA LEU A 67 -6.94 21.12 30.08
C LEU A 67 -7.70 22.26 30.77
N VAL A 68 -7.01 23.06 31.54
CA VAL A 68 -7.51 24.27 32.20
C VAL A 68 -6.71 25.46 31.66
N PRO A 69 -7.24 26.23 30.72
CA PRO A 69 -6.54 27.36 30.11
C PRO A 69 -6.03 28.37 31.16
N GLY A 70 -4.79 28.80 31.00
CA GLY A 70 -4.11 29.70 31.94
C GLY A 70 -3.59 29.05 33.22
N LYS A 71 -3.82 27.73 33.42
CA LYS A 71 -3.49 27.05 34.68
C LYS A 71 -2.79 25.71 34.45
N PRO A 72 -1.52 25.70 34.09
CA PRO A 72 -0.81 24.45 33.79
C PRO A 72 -0.77 23.48 34.98
N ASP A 73 -0.60 23.99 36.21
CA ASP A 73 -0.54 23.14 37.42
C ASP A 73 -1.90 22.51 37.80
N GLN A 74 -2.99 22.96 37.18
CA GLN A 74 -4.33 22.38 37.28
C GLN A 74 -4.74 21.61 36.02
N SER A 75 -3.82 21.40 35.07
CA SER A 75 -4.05 20.72 33.81
C SER A 75 -3.40 19.35 33.81
N PRO A 76 -4.15 18.24 33.97
CA PRO A 76 -3.60 16.88 33.91
C PRO A 76 -2.85 16.61 32.60
N LEU A 77 -3.27 17.20 31.49
CA LEU A 77 -2.55 17.15 30.20
C LEU A 77 -1.07 17.54 30.31
N TYR A 78 -0.71 18.41 31.24
CA TYR A 78 0.67 18.80 31.53
C TYR A 78 1.23 18.07 32.75
N THR A 79 0.52 18.09 33.90
CA THR A 79 1.08 17.63 35.17
C THR A 79 1.45 16.16 35.15
N THR A 80 0.66 15.31 34.53
CA THR A 80 0.95 13.87 34.39
C THR A 80 2.20 13.58 33.53
N THR A 81 2.56 14.48 32.61
CA THR A 81 3.80 14.33 31.82
C THR A 81 5.07 14.63 32.62
N THR A 82 4.95 15.32 33.76
CA THR A 82 6.09 15.74 34.59
C THR A 82 6.38 14.80 35.76
N LEU A 83 5.52 13.81 35.97
CA LEU A 83 5.68 12.80 37.01
C LEU A 83 6.94 11.94 36.79
N PRO A 84 7.49 11.33 37.82
CA PRO A 84 8.58 10.36 37.71
C PRO A 84 8.23 9.25 36.72
N ALA A 85 9.22 8.70 36.00
CA ALA A 85 9.00 7.73 34.95
C ALA A 85 8.38 6.40 35.43
N ASP A 86 8.49 6.09 36.69
CA ASP A 86 7.96 4.93 37.41
C ASP A 86 6.62 5.19 38.13
N HIS A 87 6.09 6.41 38.04
CA HIS A 87 4.80 6.74 38.63
C HIS A 87 3.65 6.14 37.81
N ASP A 88 2.64 5.57 38.48
CA ASP A 88 1.51 4.88 37.82
C ASP A 88 0.73 5.80 36.87
N ASP A 89 0.60 7.08 37.19
CA ASP A 89 -0.14 8.08 36.41
C ASP A 89 0.72 8.83 35.39
N VAL A 90 2.00 8.45 35.20
CA VAL A 90 2.87 9.15 34.25
C VAL A 90 2.39 8.99 32.81
N MET A 91 2.30 10.10 32.08
CA MET A 91 1.90 10.08 30.66
C MET A 91 3.05 10.46 29.72
N PRO A 92 3.24 9.70 28.63
CA PRO A 92 2.62 8.43 28.27
C PRO A 92 3.00 7.29 29.22
N PRO A 93 2.10 6.32 29.52
CA PRO A 93 2.41 5.24 30.48
C PRO A 93 3.46 4.26 29.93
N LYS A 94 3.54 4.10 28.61
CA LYS A 94 4.49 3.23 27.90
C LYS A 94 5.22 3.99 26.81
N GLY A 95 6.43 3.54 26.50
CA GLY A 95 7.25 4.15 25.45
C GLY A 95 8.04 5.36 25.93
N GLU A 96 8.45 6.20 25.01
CA GLU A 96 9.25 7.40 25.28
C GLU A 96 8.42 8.48 25.96
N LYS A 97 8.97 9.06 27.00
CA LYS A 97 8.36 10.19 27.72
C LYS A 97 8.63 11.50 26.98
N LEU A 98 7.86 12.54 27.28
CA LEU A 98 8.10 13.86 26.74
C LEU A 98 9.45 14.40 27.23
N SER A 99 10.20 15.02 26.34
CA SER A 99 11.41 15.75 26.70
C SER A 99 11.08 16.99 27.54
N LYS A 100 12.07 17.49 28.30
CA LYS A 100 11.91 18.72 29.08
C LYS A 100 11.48 19.92 28.21
N ALA A 101 11.97 20.01 26.99
CA ALA A 101 11.57 21.06 26.05
C ALA A 101 10.08 20.93 25.65
N GLN A 102 9.58 19.70 25.38
CA GLN A 102 8.17 19.47 25.06
C GLN A 102 7.25 19.75 26.26
N GLN A 103 7.68 19.36 27.47
CA GLN A 103 6.98 19.71 28.71
C GLN A 103 6.89 21.23 28.91
N ALA A 104 8.00 21.94 28.69
CA ALA A 104 8.04 23.41 28.78
C ALA A 104 7.12 24.08 27.71
N THR A 105 7.08 23.53 26.50
CA THR A 105 6.17 24.00 25.44
C THR A 105 4.70 23.84 25.85
N LEU A 106 4.30 22.68 26.38
CA LEU A 106 2.93 22.46 26.86
C LEU A 106 2.59 23.41 27.99
N LYS A 107 3.50 23.59 28.94
CA LYS A 107 3.32 24.50 30.08
C LYS A 107 3.06 25.92 29.61
N LEU A 108 3.95 26.46 28.79
CA LEU A 108 3.86 27.84 28.30
C LEU A 108 2.57 28.03 27.44
N TRP A 109 2.25 27.11 26.57
CA TRP A 109 1.02 27.14 25.79
C TRP A 109 -0.23 27.21 26.68
N ILE A 110 -0.27 26.42 27.76
CA ILE A 110 -1.39 26.44 28.71
C ILE A 110 -1.41 27.77 29.47
N GLU A 111 -0.27 28.29 29.93
CA GLU A 111 -0.13 29.59 30.58
C GLU A 111 -0.65 30.74 29.70
N GLU A 112 -0.41 30.67 28.38
CA GLU A 112 -0.90 31.63 27.37
C GLU A 112 -2.39 31.46 27.01
N GLY A 113 -3.13 30.59 27.71
CA GLY A 113 -4.57 30.41 27.52
C GLY A 113 -4.96 29.25 26.61
N ALA A 114 -4.01 28.39 26.26
CA ALA A 114 -4.24 27.17 25.47
C ALA A 114 -4.98 27.43 24.14
N ALA A 115 -4.46 28.34 23.34
CA ALA A 115 -5.03 28.66 22.03
C ALA A 115 -4.96 27.41 21.12
N TRP A 116 -6.12 26.99 20.64
CA TRP A 116 -6.29 25.82 19.77
C TRP A 116 -7.40 26.14 18.77
N PRO A 117 -7.15 26.13 17.45
CA PRO A 117 -8.18 26.42 16.44
C PRO A 117 -9.37 25.46 16.57
N GLU A 118 -10.58 25.97 16.62
CA GLU A 118 -11.80 25.19 16.90
C GLU A 118 -12.13 24.17 15.80
N ASP A 119 -11.78 24.48 14.57
CA ASP A 119 -11.97 23.64 13.38
C ASP A 119 -10.89 22.57 13.21
N LEU A 120 -9.82 22.61 14.02
CA LEU A 120 -8.70 21.70 13.89
C LEU A 120 -8.93 20.42 14.70
N LYS A 121 -9.17 19.31 13.99
CA LYS A 121 -9.17 17.96 14.55
C LYS A 121 -7.81 17.31 14.36
N LEU A 122 -7.24 16.81 15.46
CA LEU A 122 -5.96 16.12 15.46
C LEU A 122 -6.11 14.66 15.01
N GLN A 123 -5.03 14.11 14.44
CA GLN A 123 -4.95 12.73 14.00
C GLN A 123 -3.71 12.08 14.59
N GLN A 124 -3.81 10.82 15.00
CA GLN A 124 -2.65 10.08 15.48
C GLN A 124 -1.59 10.01 14.39
N ARG A 125 -0.33 10.27 14.77
CA ARG A 125 0.84 10.11 13.91
C ARG A 125 1.90 9.27 14.61
N GLU A 126 2.65 8.49 13.84
CA GLU A 126 3.82 7.79 14.34
C GLU A 126 5.01 8.78 14.46
N LYS A 127 5.85 8.57 15.48
CA LYS A 127 7.08 9.34 15.62
C LYS A 127 8.06 8.99 14.52
N VAL A 128 8.57 9.99 13.83
CA VAL A 128 9.61 9.81 12.82
C VAL A 128 10.99 9.73 13.48
N ASP A 129 11.68 8.61 13.26
CA ASP A 129 13.06 8.42 13.70
C ASP A 129 14.01 8.99 12.63
N PHE A 130 14.67 10.10 12.96
CA PHE A 130 15.59 10.77 12.03
C PHE A 130 16.69 9.83 11.52
N VAL A 131 17.32 9.08 12.41
CA VAL A 131 18.49 8.23 12.06
C VAL A 131 18.10 7.09 11.13
N LYS A 132 16.94 6.48 11.40
CA LYS A 132 16.48 5.30 10.62
C LYS A 132 15.76 5.67 9.35
N GLN A 133 15.03 6.80 9.33
CA GLN A 133 14.07 7.08 8.27
C GLN A 133 14.43 8.30 7.42
N VAL A 134 14.89 9.41 8.01
CA VAL A 134 15.17 10.68 7.30
C VAL A 134 16.63 10.79 6.87
N LYS A 135 17.57 10.44 7.79
CA LYS A 135 19.01 10.45 7.50
C LYS A 135 19.37 9.71 6.21
N PRO A 136 18.91 8.48 5.95
CA PRO A 136 19.20 7.79 4.69
C PRO A 136 18.68 8.53 3.45
N ILE A 137 17.52 9.21 3.57
CA ILE A 137 16.97 10.00 2.47
C ILE A 137 17.92 11.17 2.14
N PHE A 138 18.37 11.90 3.15
CA PHE A 138 19.25 13.05 2.97
C PHE A 138 20.64 12.66 2.47
N GLU A 139 21.27 11.63 3.02
CA GLU A 139 22.59 11.14 2.64
C GLU A 139 22.65 10.73 1.16
N VAL A 140 21.58 10.10 0.68
CA VAL A 140 21.49 9.61 -0.69
C VAL A 140 21.10 10.69 -1.69
N ASN A 141 20.13 11.55 -1.33
CA ASN A 141 19.46 12.38 -2.32
C ASN A 141 19.86 13.87 -2.25
N CYS A 142 20.45 14.33 -1.12
CA CYS A 142 20.66 15.76 -0.85
C CYS A 142 22.12 16.12 -0.61
N VAL A 143 22.83 15.38 0.24
CA VAL A 143 24.18 15.72 0.72
C VAL A 143 25.20 15.83 -0.41
N ALA A 144 25.05 15.10 -1.52
CA ALA A 144 25.94 15.23 -2.67
C ALA A 144 26.08 16.66 -3.21
N CYS A 145 25.01 17.45 -3.11
CA CYS A 145 24.96 18.83 -3.58
C CYS A 145 24.92 19.87 -2.44
N HIS A 146 24.64 19.44 -1.21
CA HIS A 146 24.42 20.30 -0.06
C HIS A 146 25.35 19.92 1.10
N LYS A 147 26.66 20.01 0.90
CA LYS A 147 27.71 19.71 1.89
C LYS A 147 28.80 20.76 1.90
N GLU A 148 29.72 20.68 2.84
CA GLU A 148 30.90 21.54 2.89
C GLU A 148 31.67 21.51 1.57
N GLY A 149 32.03 22.69 1.07
CA GLY A 149 32.69 22.87 -0.23
C GLY A 149 31.76 22.72 -1.45
N HIS A 150 30.48 22.34 -1.27
CA HIS A 150 29.50 22.20 -2.34
C HIS A 150 28.06 22.54 -1.86
N ALA A 151 27.89 23.73 -1.27
CA ALA A 151 26.63 24.19 -0.71
C ALA A 151 25.76 24.90 -1.75
N LYS A 152 25.12 24.15 -2.67
CA LYS A 152 24.19 24.75 -3.65
C LYS A 152 23.01 25.43 -2.94
N GLY A 153 22.71 26.67 -3.38
CA GLY A 153 21.65 27.49 -2.79
C GLY A 153 21.89 27.83 -1.31
N ASP A 154 23.17 27.95 -0.91
CA ASP A 154 23.61 28.25 0.45
C ASP A 154 23.08 27.29 1.53
N LEU A 155 22.68 26.09 1.14
CA LEU A 155 22.19 25.04 2.03
C LEU A 155 23.25 23.98 2.26
N ARG A 156 23.58 23.73 3.53
CA ARG A 156 24.37 22.59 3.97
C ARG A 156 23.50 21.61 4.73
N MET A 157 23.58 20.34 4.38
CA MET A 157 22.80 19.26 4.99
C MET A 157 23.69 18.17 5.62
N ASP A 158 25.01 18.35 5.57
CA ASP A 158 26.00 17.43 6.15
C ASP A 158 26.25 17.70 7.63
N ASP A 159 25.90 18.86 8.14
CA ASP A 159 26.13 19.30 9.52
C ASP A 159 24.87 19.94 10.12
N LYS A 160 24.49 19.50 11.34
CA LYS A 160 23.31 19.98 12.04
C LYS A 160 23.26 21.50 12.20
N ALA A 161 24.34 22.09 12.69
CA ALA A 161 24.38 23.53 12.99
C ALA A 161 24.24 24.36 11.71
N ALA A 162 24.96 23.96 10.64
CA ALA A 162 24.87 24.60 9.34
C ALA A 162 23.49 24.45 8.70
N PHE A 163 22.85 23.28 8.85
CA PHE A 163 21.49 23.02 8.33
C PHE A 163 20.45 23.93 8.98
N PHE A 164 20.41 23.98 10.31
CA PHE A 164 19.43 24.79 11.05
C PHE A 164 19.74 26.30 11.04
N ALA A 165 20.97 26.71 10.69
CA ALA A 165 21.31 28.10 10.46
C ALA A 165 20.77 28.62 9.10
N SER A 166 20.38 27.72 8.19
CA SER A 166 19.83 28.08 6.89
C SER A 166 18.36 28.53 7.01
N SER A 167 17.91 29.39 6.08
CA SER A 167 16.50 29.76 5.96
C SER A 167 15.64 28.68 5.28
N SER A 168 16.24 27.51 5.00
CA SER A 168 15.58 26.45 4.21
C SER A 168 14.77 25.49 5.08
N ILE A 169 14.88 25.56 6.40
CA ILE A 169 14.16 24.72 7.36
C ILE A 169 13.48 25.57 8.43
N VAL A 170 12.22 25.29 8.69
CA VAL A 170 11.43 25.85 9.79
C VAL A 170 10.90 24.68 10.62
N PRO A 171 11.54 24.30 11.72
CA PRO A 171 11.07 23.22 12.58
C PRO A 171 9.61 23.43 13.01
N GLY A 172 8.80 22.39 12.88
CA GLY A 172 7.37 22.44 13.16
C GLY A 172 6.50 22.93 12.00
N ASP A 173 7.10 23.31 10.86
CA ASP A 173 6.33 23.79 9.71
C ASP A 173 6.97 23.34 8.37
N ALA A 174 6.53 22.20 7.88
CA ALA A 174 7.02 21.67 6.61
C ALA A 174 6.63 22.57 5.42
N GLN A 175 5.47 23.22 5.46
CA GLN A 175 5.02 24.09 4.36
C GLN A 175 5.83 25.40 4.27
N ALA A 176 6.40 25.86 5.37
CA ALA A 176 7.34 26.99 5.36
C ALA A 176 8.80 26.55 5.09
N SER A 177 9.08 25.25 5.01
CA SER A 177 10.42 24.69 4.84
C SER A 177 10.72 24.38 3.39
N LYS A 178 11.66 25.11 2.77
CA LYS A 178 12.11 24.85 1.40
C LYS A 178 12.64 23.42 1.22
N VAL A 179 13.28 22.86 2.24
CA VAL A 179 13.74 21.46 2.26
C VAL A 179 12.62 20.48 1.94
N TYR A 180 11.39 20.78 2.32
CA TYR A 180 10.22 19.98 1.95
C TYR A 180 9.55 20.47 0.67
N THR A 181 9.21 21.75 0.59
CA THR A 181 8.37 22.28 -0.49
C THR A 181 8.99 22.09 -1.87
N THR A 182 10.33 22.17 -1.98
CA THR A 182 11.02 21.89 -3.24
C THR A 182 11.02 20.40 -3.63
N THR A 183 10.84 19.49 -2.68
CA THR A 183 10.80 18.04 -2.98
C THR A 183 9.46 17.57 -3.53
N VAL A 184 8.41 18.37 -3.38
CA VAL A 184 7.04 18.05 -3.83
C VAL A 184 6.57 18.87 -5.03
N LEU A 185 7.47 19.60 -5.66
CA LEU A 185 7.20 20.34 -6.89
C LEU A 185 6.96 19.39 -8.07
N PRO A 186 6.24 19.84 -9.11
CA PRO A 186 6.08 19.09 -10.36
C PRO A 186 7.40 18.61 -10.94
N ALA A 187 7.38 17.44 -11.60
CA ALA A 187 8.59 16.78 -12.12
C ALA A 187 9.36 17.59 -13.18
N ASP A 188 8.73 18.58 -13.78
CA ASP A 188 9.29 19.51 -14.78
C ASP A 188 9.63 20.89 -14.21
N HIS A 189 9.44 21.11 -12.91
CA HIS A 189 9.74 22.39 -12.27
C HIS A 189 11.25 22.53 -12.05
N ASP A 190 11.80 23.70 -12.39
CA ASP A 190 13.26 23.97 -12.33
C ASP A 190 13.82 23.90 -10.91
N ASP A 191 13.02 24.24 -9.89
CA ASP A 191 13.41 24.21 -8.49
C ASP A 191 13.14 22.85 -7.81
N LEU A 192 12.71 21.83 -8.56
CA LEU A 192 12.51 20.48 -7.99
C LEU A 192 13.80 19.94 -7.38
N MET A 193 13.73 19.44 -6.14
CA MET A 193 14.85 18.80 -5.44
C MET A 193 14.53 17.36 -5.02
N PRO A 194 15.38 16.39 -5.35
CA PRO A 194 16.52 16.49 -6.28
C PRO A 194 16.04 16.79 -7.71
N PRO A 195 16.88 17.45 -8.54
CA PRO A 195 16.54 17.65 -9.94
C PRO A 195 16.34 16.31 -10.68
N LYS A 196 15.50 16.28 -11.71
CA LYS A 196 15.18 15.07 -12.49
C LYS A 196 16.42 14.28 -12.94
N LYS A 197 17.48 15.00 -13.40
CA LYS A 197 18.77 14.40 -13.83
C LYS A 197 19.60 13.81 -12.67
N LYS A 198 19.15 14.00 -11.42
CA LYS A 198 19.81 13.54 -10.19
C LYS A 198 18.90 12.66 -9.33
N GLY A 199 17.90 12.02 -9.94
CA GLY A 199 17.04 11.05 -9.28
C GLY A 199 15.72 11.60 -8.71
N GLY A 200 15.37 12.87 -8.99
CA GLY A 200 14.05 13.42 -8.64
C GLY A 200 12.98 13.09 -9.68
N PRO A 201 11.69 13.25 -9.31
CA PRO A 201 11.17 13.55 -7.98
C PRO A 201 11.35 12.40 -6.98
N LEU A 202 11.40 12.72 -5.70
CA LEU A 202 11.37 11.70 -4.65
C LEU A 202 10.02 11.01 -4.60
N ALA A 203 10.01 9.72 -4.22
CA ALA A 203 8.77 9.02 -3.93
C ALA A 203 8.01 9.71 -2.77
N SER A 204 6.67 9.73 -2.84
CA SER A 204 5.81 10.37 -1.82
C SER A 204 6.09 9.84 -0.41
N THR A 205 6.40 8.55 -0.25
CA THR A 205 6.80 7.95 1.03
C THR A 205 8.02 8.63 1.65
N LYS A 206 8.98 9.08 0.83
CA LYS A 206 10.17 9.82 1.31
C LYS A 206 9.82 11.26 1.65
N THR A 207 9.03 11.93 0.83
CA THR A 207 8.62 13.32 1.08
C THR A 207 7.69 13.41 2.28
N ASP A 208 6.81 12.43 2.50
CA ASP A 208 5.96 12.34 3.70
C ASP A 208 6.78 12.18 4.99
N LEU A 209 7.83 11.36 4.97
CA LEU A 209 8.75 11.23 6.11
C LEU A 209 9.49 12.55 6.39
N ILE A 210 9.92 13.28 5.36
CA ILE A 210 10.54 14.61 5.52
C ILE A 210 9.54 15.59 6.11
N ARG A 211 8.30 15.63 5.58
CA ARG A 211 7.20 16.47 6.10
C ARG A 211 6.95 16.17 7.56
N ASP A 212 6.68 14.92 7.88
CA ASP A 212 6.29 14.52 9.24
C ASP A 212 7.43 14.72 10.25
N TRP A 213 8.68 14.51 9.84
CA TRP A 213 9.84 14.84 10.66
C TRP A 213 9.94 16.34 10.94
N ILE A 214 9.75 17.19 9.93
CA ILE A 214 9.77 18.65 10.10
C ILE A 214 8.61 19.09 11.00
N ASP A 215 7.39 18.63 10.74
CA ASP A 215 6.19 18.95 11.51
C ASP A 215 6.32 18.50 12.97
N GLN A 216 7.08 17.42 13.23
CA GLN A 216 7.41 16.93 14.58
C GLN A 216 8.58 17.67 15.25
N GLY A 217 9.02 18.81 14.69
CA GLY A 217 10.06 19.66 15.27
C GLY A 217 11.47 19.41 14.74
N ALA A 218 11.61 18.62 13.67
CA ALA A 218 12.87 18.37 12.97
C ALA A 218 14.00 17.87 13.90
N ALA A 219 13.69 16.94 14.81
CA ALA A 219 14.66 16.41 15.77
C ALA A 219 15.86 15.76 15.07
N TRP A 220 17.05 16.25 15.33
CA TRP A 220 18.33 15.74 14.80
C TRP A 220 19.29 15.50 15.97
N PRO A 221 19.80 14.29 16.20
CA PRO A 221 20.71 13.97 17.31
C PRO A 221 21.99 14.80 17.27
N ASP A 222 22.47 15.24 18.45
CA ASP A 222 23.70 16.01 18.55
C ASP A 222 24.92 15.19 18.14
N GLY A 223 25.89 15.85 17.51
CA GLY A 223 27.12 15.21 17.05
C GLY A 223 26.97 14.34 15.81
N LEU A 224 25.76 14.11 15.32
CA LEU A 224 25.52 13.31 14.12
C LEU A 224 25.75 14.16 12.87
N LYS A 225 26.72 13.75 12.06
CA LYS A 225 26.97 14.29 10.73
C LYS A 225 26.36 13.38 9.66
N LEU A 226 25.96 13.95 8.53
CA LEU A 226 25.55 13.19 7.37
C LEU A 226 26.71 13.08 6.38
N GLU A 227 26.86 11.91 5.81
CA GLU A 227 27.85 11.64 4.78
C GLU A 227 27.14 11.42 3.45
N GLN A 228 27.75 11.91 2.38
CA GLN A 228 27.25 11.55 1.05
C GLN A 228 27.33 10.03 0.91
N LYS A 229 26.20 9.43 0.65
CA LYS A 229 26.13 8.05 0.17
C LYS A 229 25.71 8.08 -1.29
N GLU A 230 26.34 7.26 -2.09
CA GLU A 230 25.75 6.94 -3.38
C GLU A 230 24.36 6.38 -3.10
N ALA A 231 23.41 6.71 -3.98
CA ALA A 231 22.13 6.03 -3.94
C ALA A 231 22.49 4.54 -3.83
N ASP A 232 22.28 4.02 -2.62
CA ASP A 232 22.44 2.59 -2.44
C ASP A 232 21.48 2.02 -3.47
N SER A 233 22.02 1.54 -4.57
CA SER A 233 21.30 0.76 -5.55
C SER A 233 20.60 -0.42 -4.85
N SER A 234 20.91 -0.67 -3.58
CA SER A 234 20.22 -1.55 -2.64
C SER A 234 19.00 -0.95 -1.91
N GLY A 235 18.67 0.31 -2.05
CA GLY A 235 17.51 0.95 -1.37
C GLY A 235 16.30 1.22 -2.27
N SER A 236 16.49 1.43 -3.57
CA SER A 236 15.50 1.27 -4.66
C SER A 236 15.79 0.05 -5.54
N ASP A 237 17.00 -0.50 -5.41
CA ASP A 237 17.45 -1.82 -5.74
C ASP A 237 18.08 -2.42 -4.47
N ARG A 238 17.27 -2.90 -3.56
CA ARG A 238 17.64 -4.14 -2.86
C ARG A 238 18.22 -5.01 -3.97
N ASP A 239 19.37 -5.65 -3.72
CA ASP A 239 19.90 -6.58 -4.68
C ASP A 239 18.77 -7.55 -5.03
N TRP A 240 17.94 -7.09 -5.99
CA TRP A 240 16.71 -7.76 -6.38
C TRP A 240 17.05 -9.18 -6.83
N LYS A 241 18.25 -9.39 -7.36
CA LYS A 241 18.78 -10.69 -7.71
C LYS A 241 18.97 -11.55 -6.45
N ALA A 242 19.55 -10.97 -5.38
CA ALA A 242 19.72 -11.69 -4.12
C ALA A 242 18.36 -12.00 -3.46
N VAL A 243 17.39 -11.08 -3.50
CA VAL A 243 16.03 -11.32 -3.00
C VAL A 243 15.34 -12.44 -3.76
N ILE A 244 15.38 -12.43 -5.08
CA ILE A 244 14.81 -13.50 -5.91
C ILE A 244 15.53 -14.82 -5.67
N ALA A 245 16.87 -14.83 -5.57
CA ALA A 245 17.63 -16.04 -5.26
C ALA A 245 17.26 -16.63 -3.90
N ALA A 246 17.07 -15.79 -2.87
CA ALA A 246 16.64 -16.24 -1.55
C ALA A 246 15.22 -16.82 -1.57
N ILE A 247 14.28 -16.15 -2.25
CA ILE A 247 12.92 -16.68 -2.43
C ILE A 247 12.97 -18.00 -3.21
N HIS A 248 13.71 -18.07 -4.31
CA HIS A 248 13.84 -19.28 -5.11
C HIS A 248 14.37 -20.45 -4.27
N ALA A 249 15.44 -20.25 -3.50
CA ALA A 249 15.99 -21.29 -2.61
C ALA A 249 14.94 -21.78 -1.60
N HIS A 250 14.10 -20.85 -1.08
CA HIS A 250 13.01 -21.21 -0.19
C HIS A 250 11.94 -22.05 -0.90
N LEU A 251 11.53 -21.66 -2.11
CA LEU A 251 10.54 -22.40 -2.92
C LEU A 251 11.03 -23.81 -3.25
N VAL A 252 12.27 -23.95 -3.68
CA VAL A 252 12.90 -25.27 -3.99
C VAL A 252 12.95 -26.14 -2.75
N LYS A 253 13.35 -25.59 -1.60
CA LYS A 253 13.37 -26.32 -0.33
C LYS A 253 11.99 -26.82 0.08
N THR A 254 10.97 -25.97 -0.04
CA THR A 254 9.59 -26.34 0.29
C THR A 254 9.06 -27.40 -0.66
N ALA A 255 9.27 -27.25 -1.97
CA ALA A 255 8.86 -28.21 -2.98
C ALA A 255 9.51 -29.59 -2.77
N ALA A 256 10.78 -29.62 -2.36
CA ALA A 256 11.49 -30.88 -2.07
C ALA A 256 10.97 -31.57 -0.79
N ALA A 257 10.47 -30.81 0.19
CA ALA A 257 9.90 -31.35 1.42
C ALA A 257 8.45 -31.85 1.24
N GLU A 258 7.74 -31.35 0.22
CA GLU A 258 6.36 -31.72 -0.09
C GLU A 258 6.34 -32.73 -1.24
N ALA A 259 6.10 -34.02 -0.95
CA ALA A 259 5.63 -34.95 -1.97
C ALA A 259 4.17 -34.58 -2.34
N ALA A 260 4.02 -33.47 -3.09
CA ALA A 260 2.71 -32.89 -3.37
C ALA A 260 1.87 -33.86 -4.18
N LYS A 261 0.83 -34.40 -3.57
CA LYS A 261 -0.25 -35.04 -4.32
C LYS A 261 -0.96 -33.94 -5.10
N PHE A 262 -1.12 -34.15 -6.41
CA PHE A 262 -1.88 -33.24 -7.27
C PHE A 262 -3.38 -33.37 -6.95
N GLN A 263 -3.83 -32.64 -5.93
CA GLN A 263 -5.20 -32.59 -5.41
C GLN A 263 -5.54 -31.18 -4.93
N ASN A 264 -6.81 -30.87 -4.79
CA ASN A 264 -7.24 -29.62 -4.21
C ASN A 264 -6.66 -29.44 -2.80
N TYR A 265 -6.30 -28.21 -2.45
CA TYR A 265 -5.78 -27.88 -1.13
C TYR A 265 -6.19 -26.48 -0.67
N ARG A 266 -6.10 -26.24 0.63
CA ARG A 266 -6.27 -24.92 1.22
C ARG A 266 -4.91 -24.32 1.55
N GLY A 267 -4.59 -23.19 0.91
CA GLY A 267 -3.47 -22.34 1.26
C GLY A 267 -3.79 -21.45 2.45
N GLN A 268 -2.75 -21.01 3.19
CA GLN A 268 -2.89 -20.09 4.32
C GLN A 268 -2.07 -18.82 4.07
N VAL A 269 -2.68 -17.66 4.26
CA VAL A 269 -2.01 -16.35 4.21
C VAL A 269 -1.66 -15.88 5.62
N SER A 270 -2.54 -16.13 6.58
CA SER A 270 -2.33 -15.91 8.01
C SER A 270 -3.01 -17.03 8.80
N LYS A 271 -2.97 -16.94 10.13
CA LYS A 271 -3.69 -17.88 11.00
C LYS A 271 -5.19 -17.94 10.68
N GLU A 272 -5.77 -16.81 10.32
CA GLU A 272 -7.21 -16.63 10.11
C GLU A 272 -7.61 -16.61 8.64
N VAL A 273 -6.72 -16.20 7.71
CA VAL A 273 -7.04 -16.02 6.30
C VAL A 273 -6.37 -17.08 5.45
N GLY A 274 -7.17 -17.81 4.69
CA GLY A 274 -6.73 -18.82 3.74
C GLY A 274 -7.51 -18.72 2.43
N PHE A 275 -7.08 -19.49 1.44
CA PHE A 275 -7.67 -19.57 0.10
C PHE A 275 -7.67 -21.00 -0.41
N ASP A 276 -8.63 -21.34 -1.26
CA ASP A 276 -8.77 -22.68 -1.81
C ASP A 276 -8.13 -22.75 -3.21
N MET A 277 -7.36 -23.80 -3.45
CA MET A 277 -6.70 -24.07 -4.73
C MET A 277 -7.24 -25.35 -5.36
N ILE A 278 -7.73 -25.25 -6.57
CA ILE A 278 -8.27 -26.35 -7.36
C ILE A 278 -7.17 -26.93 -8.25
N ALA A 279 -6.98 -28.22 -8.23
CA ALA A 279 -6.07 -28.94 -9.12
C ALA A 279 -6.69 -29.06 -10.52
N ILE A 280 -6.10 -28.35 -11.49
CA ILE A 280 -6.52 -28.34 -12.89
C ILE A 280 -5.65 -29.33 -13.64
N PRO A 281 -6.22 -30.43 -14.19
CA PRO A 281 -5.43 -31.44 -14.89
C PRO A 281 -4.79 -30.87 -16.17
N SER A 282 -3.67 -31.45 -16.60
CA SER A 282 -3.13 -31.15 -17.92
C SER A 282 -4.10 -31.59 -19.02
N GLY A 283 -4.12 -30.86 -20.12
CA GLY A 283 -5.00 -31.19 -21.23
C GLY A 283 -4.76 -30.34 -22.47
N GLU A 284 -5.60 -30.59 -23.48
CA GLU A 284 -5.62 -29.85 -24.72
C GLU A 284 -7.01 -29.28 -24.96
N PHE A 285 -7.08 -28.08 -25.53
CA PHE A 285 -8.33 -27.42 -25.84
C PHE A 285 -8.21 -26.53 -27.08
N MET A 286 -9.33 -26.08 -27.62
CA MET A 286 -9.37 -25.12 -28.70
C MET A 286 -9.48 -23.71 -28.14
N MET A 287 -8.36 -22.97 -28.12
CA MET A 287 -8.30 -21.59 -27.66
C MET A 287 -8.88 -20.62 -28.68
N GLY A 288 -9.66 -19.65 -28.21
CA GLY A 288 -10.35 -18.67 -29.04
C GLY A 288 -11.76 -19.09 -29.39
N SER A 289 -12.45 -18.27 -30.22
CA SER A 289 -13.83 -18.48 -30.65
C SER A 289 -13.93 -18.88 -32.11
N PRO A 290 -14.89 -19.76 -32.48
CA PRO A 290 -15.19 -20.04 -33.89
C PRO A 290 -15.78 -18.80 -34.58
N ASP A 291 -15.61 -18.70 -35.91
CA ASP A 291 -16.13 -17.56 -36.69
C ASP A 291 -17.66 -17.38 -36.59
N SER A 292 -18.35 -18.45 -36.26
CA SER A 292 -19.81 -18.48 -36.09
C SER A 292 -20.29 -18.05 -34.70
N GLU A 293 -19.38 -17.79 -33.73
CA GLU A 293 -19.79 -17.45 -32.37
C GLU A 293 -20.40 -16.03 -32.30
N PRO A 294 -21.62 -15.89 -31.80
CA PRO A 294 -22.24 -14.57 -31.63
C PRO A 294 -21.41 -13.65 -30.72
N GLY A 295 -21.22 -12.40 -31.16
CA GLY A 295 -20.44 -11.42 -30.39
C GLY A 295 -18.92 -11.59 -30.46
N ARG A 296 -18.41 -12.53 -31.28
CA ARG A 296 -16.96 -12.73 -31.51
C ARG A 296 -16.28 -11.47 -32.00
N LYS A 297 -15.08 -11.21 -31.48
CA LYS A 297 -14.19 -10.13 -31.93
C LYS A 297 -12.99 -10.69 -32.70
N PRO A 298 -12.42 -9.95 -33.67
CA PRO A 298 -11.27 -10.42 -34.48
C PRO A 298 -10.06 -10.87 -33.65
N ASN A 299 -9.83 -10.28 -32.47
CA ASN A 299 -8.73 -10.60 -31.62
C ASN A 299 -8.88 -11.93 -30.84
N GLU A 300 -9.99 -12.62 -30.99
CA GLU A 300 -10.27 -13.94 -30.41
C GLU A 300 -9.90 -15.09 -31.37
N GLY A 301 -9.18 -14.81 -32.42
CA GLY A 301 -8.77 -15.79 -33.43
C GLY A 301 -7.40 -15.51 -34.04
N PRO A 302 -6.93 -16.45 -34.88
CA PRO A 302 -7.59 -17.71 -35.28
C PRO A 302 -7.73 -18.69 -34.12
N ARG A 303 -8.83 -19.44 -34.10
CA ARG A 303 -9.01 -20.53 -33.14
C ARG A 303 -8.00 -21.62 -33.40
N HIS A 304 -7.27 -22.04 -32.39
CA HIS A 304 -6.17 -22.99 -32.51
C HIS A 304 -6.09 -23.93 -31.32
N LYS A 305 -5.45 -25.07 -31.52
CA LYS A 305 -5.28 -26.08 -30.49
C LYS A 305 -4.12 -25.69 -29.55
N VAL A 306 -4.36 -25.74 -28.24
CA VAL A 306 -3.37 -25.43 -27.22
C VAL A 306 -3.32 -26.55 -26.20
N LYS A 307 -2.10 -26.94 -25.81
CA LYS A 307 -1.81 -27.84 -24.70
C LYS A 307 -1.43 -27.03 -23.47
N VAL A 308 -1.99 -27.39 -22.32
CA VAL A 308 -1.69 -26.80 -21.03
C VAL A 308 -1.25 -27.87 -20.04
N ASP A 309 -0.14 -27.64 -19.34
CA ASP A 309 0.31 -28.52 -18.27
C ASP A 309 -0.62 -28.38 -17.03
N GLY A 310 -0.57 -29.37 -16.13
CA GLY A 310 -1.37 -29.30 -14.90
C GLY A 310 -0.87 -28.21 -13.94
N PHE A 311 -1.79 -27.55 -13.30
CA PHE A 311 -1.53 -26.46 -12.33
C PHE A 311 -2.64 -26.40 -11.29
N TRP A 312 -2.44 -25.65 -10.22
CA TRP A 312 -3.52 -25.27 -9.30
C TRP A 312 -3.97 -23.85 -9.59
N MET A 313 -5.27 -23.61 -9.51
CA MET A 313 -5.87 -22.28 -9.67
C MET A 313 -6.69 -21.92 -8.44
N GLY A 314 -6.66 -20.66 -8.03
CA GLY A 314 -7.55 -20.13 -7.00
C GLY A 314 -9.00 -20.43 -7.35
N ARG A 315 -9.75 -21.02 -6.40
CA ARG A 315 -11.16 -21.37 -6.59
C ARG A 315 -12.02 -20.17 -6.97
N THR A 316 -11.67 -19.02 -6.44
CA THR A 316 -12.28 -17.72 -6.67
C THR A 316 -11.20 -16.69 -6.99
N GLU A 317 -11.61 -15.48 -7.27
CA GLU A 317 -10.72 -14.31 -7.30
C GLU A 317 -10.08 -14.10 -5.93
N VAL A 318 -8.94 -13.42 -5.88
CA VAL A 318 -8.31 -12.98 -4.62
C VAL A 318 -9.24 -12.00 -3.92
N THR A 319 -9.55 -12.27 -2.65
CA THR A 319 -10.44 -11.44 -1.85
C THR A 319 -9.72 -10.25 -1.20
N TRP A 320 -10.49 -9.24 -0.76
CA TRP A 320 -9.96 -8.16 0.07
C TRP A 320 -9.34 -8.66 1.37
N ASN A 321 -9.86 -9.74 1.95
CA ASN A 321 -9.30 -10.33 3.17
C ASN A 321 -7.87 -10.80 2.97
N GLU A 322 -7.57 -11.36 1.81
CA GLU A 322 -6.24 -11.80 1.42
C GLU A 322 -5.35 -10.62 1.00
N TYR A 323 -5.88 -9.73 0.15
CA TYR A 323 -5.10 -8.63 -0.44
C TYR A 323 -4.73 -7.56 0.59
N GLU A 324 -5.59 -7.26 1.55
CA GLU A 324 -5.30 -6.29 2.62
C GLU A 324 -4.13 -6.72 3.52
N LEU A 325 -3.89 -8.02 3.69
CA LEU A 325 -2.71 -8.51 4.41
C LEU A 325 -1.40 -8.17 3.67
N PHE A 326 -1.43 -8.16 2.34
CA PHE A 326 -0.34 -7.67 1.52
C PHE A 326 -0.24 -6.15 1.57
N GLN A 327 -1.37 -5.46 1.47
CA GLN A 327 -1.45 -4.01 1.40
C GLN A 327 -1.05 -3.33 2.72
N PHE A 328 -1.45 -3.91 3.86
CA PHE A 328 -1.25 -3.35 5.19
C PHE A 328 -0.46 -4.29 6.10
N PRO A 329 0.88 -4.15 6.20
CA PRO A 329 1.72 -5.02 7.05
C PRO A 329 1.30 -5.07 8.51
N ALA A 330 0.63 -4.03 9.03
CA ALA A 330 0.13 -4.01 10.40
C ALA A 330 -1.02 -5.00 10.61
N LEU A 331 -1.87 -5.23 9.62
CA LEU A 331 -2.94 -6.23 9.66
C LEU A 331 -2.36 -7.65 9.68
N GLU A 332 -1.31 -7.88 8.87
CA GLU A 332 -0.61 -9.16 8.82
C GLU A 332 -0.02 -9.56 10.19
N LYS A 333 0.44 -8.60 10.98
CA LYS A 333 1.05 -8.81 12.31
C LYS A 333 0.03 -8.96 13.43
N GLY A 334 -1.25 -9.07 13.14
CA GLY A 334 -2.32 -9.32 14.12
C GLY A 334 -2.73 -8.09 14.95
N ASN A 335 -2.34 -6.88 14.54
CA ASN A 335 -2.74 -5.65 15.19
C ASN A 335 -4.00 -5.08 14.51
N ASN A 336 -5.19 -5.34 15.06
CA ASN A 336 -6.47 -4.70 14.74
C ASN A 336 -7.35 -5.31 13.61
N VAL A 337 -7.38 -6.62 13.45
CA VAL A 337 -8.47 -7.25 12.69
C VAL A 337 -9.50 -7.78 13.70
N SER A 338 -10.77 -7.39 13.58
CA SER A 338 -11.79 -7.97 14.45
C SER A 338 -11.95 -9.46 14.11
N THR A 339 -11.75 -10.31 15.08
CA THR A 339 -11.82 -11.78 14.97
C THR A 339 -13.18 -12.24 14.42
N GLU A 340 -14.24 -11.48 14.62
CA GLU A 340 -15.59 -11.77 14.11
C GLU A 340 -15.72 -11.63 12.59
N ARG A 341 -15.00 -10.70 11.99
CA ARG A 341 -15.00 -10.47 10.54
C ARG A 341 -14.41 -11.69 9.82
N ILE A 342 -13.33 -12.23 10.35
CA ILE A 342 -12.55 -13.31 9.75
C ILE A 342 -13.25 -14.67 9.91
N ASN A 343 -13.84 -14.95 11.06
CA ASN A 343 -14.51 -16.22 11.33
C ASN A 343 -15.75 -16.48 10.47
N ARG A 344 -16.42 -15.42 9.99
CA ARG A 344 -17.63 -15.54 9.16
C ARG A 344 -17.32 -16.04 7.75
N GLU A 345 -16.16 -15.69 7.20
CA GLU A 345 -15.74 -16.09 5.84
C GLU A 345 -15.23 -17.53 5.77
N LEU A 346 -14.57 -17.98 6.82
CA LEU A 346 -14.09 -19.36 6.89
C LEU A 346 -15.23 -20.39 6.88
N GLN A 347 -16.46 -19.98 7.20
CA GLN A 347 -17.65 -20.85 7.18
C GLN A 347 -18.24 -21.05 5.79
N VAL A 348 -17.96 -20.19 4.83
CA VAL A 348 -18.51 -20.25 3.46
C VAL A 348 -17.61 -21.05 2.52
N MET A 349 -16.33 -21.19 2.84
CA MET A 349 -15.39 -21.97 2.03
C MET A 349 -15.44 -23.44 2.39
N VAL A 350 -15.62 -24.30 1.37
CA VAL A 350 -15.51 -25.76 1.55
C VAL A 350 -14.08 -26.06 2.02
N ALA A 351 -13.94 -26.63 3.21
CA ALA A 351 -12.66 -26.95 3.78
C ALA A 351 -12.00 -28.07 2.98
N PHE A 352 -11.00 -27.74 2.17
CA PHE A 352 -10.07 -28.70 1.61
C PHE A 352 -9.00 -29.08 2.65
N PRO A 353 -8.44 -30.29 2.58
CA PRO A 353 -7.40 -30.68 3.53
C PRO A 353 -6.19 -29.73 3.42
N THR A 354 -5.65 -29.37 4.57
CA THR A 354 -4.38 -28.64 4.64
C THR A 354 -3.29 -29.47 3.97
N PRO A 355 -2.35 -28.87 3.23
CA PRO A 355 -1.23 -29.61 2.63
C PRO A 355 -0.51 -30.47 3.68
N PRO A 356 -0.05 -31.68 3.34
CA PRO A 356 0.80 -32.44 4.23
C PRO A 356 2.05 -31.61 4.57
N GLY A 357 2.28 -31.36 5.85
CA GLY A 357 3.32 -30.45 6.31
C GLY A 357 2.81 -29.23 7.01
N GLY A 358 1.49 -29.08 7.17
CA GLY A 358 0.68 -28.01 7.77
C GLY A 358 1.41 -27.14 8.80
N GLY A 359 2.51 -26.57 8.38
CA GLY A 359 3.31 -25.64 9.11
C GLY A 359 2.69 -24.26 9.03
N ASN A 360 2.91 -23.55 10.08
CA ASN A 360 2.68 -22.14 10.22
C ASN A 360 3.02 -21.39 8.90
N PRO A 361 2.19 -20.48 8.39
CA PRO A 361 2.53 -19.67 7.22
C PRO A 361 3.93 -19.09 7.40
N TYR A 362 4.77 -19.23 6.37
CA TYR A 362 6.13 -18.73 6.41
C TYR A 362 6.15 -17.22 6.69
N VAL A 363 6.75 -16.82 7.78
CA VAL A 363 7.00 -15.42 8.13
C VAL A 363 8.49 -15.16 7.93
N GLY A 364 8.94 -15.23 6.69
CA GLY A 364 10.36 -15.06 6.36
C GLY A 364 10.70 -13.60 6.08
N LYS A 365 11.95 -13.25 6.32
CA LYS A 365 12.53 -11.95 5.99
C LYS A 365 12.39 -11.61 4.50
N GLU A 366 12.26 -12.62 3.65
CA GLU A 366 12.10 -12.50 2.20
C GLU A 366 10.75 -11.91 1.82
N ALA A 367 9.66 -12.21 2.55
CA ALA A 367 8.35 -11.59 2.35
C ALA A 367 8.37 -10.09 2.66
N ASP A 368 9.12 -9.68 3.70
CA ASP A 368 9.32 -8.27 4.04
C ASP A 368 10.17 -7.53 2.98
N ALA A 369 10.94 -8.27 2.18
CA ALA A 369 11.71 -7.71 1.08
C ALA A 369 10.88 -7.37 -0.16
N VAL A 370 9.66 -7.92 -0.30
CA VAL A 370 8.79 -7.65 -1.44
C VAL A 370 8.18 -6.24 -1.32
N THR A 371 8.22 -5.49 -2.41
CA THR A 371 7.60 -4.17 -2.49
C THR A 371 6.08 -4.30 -2.33
N ARG A 372 5.52 -3.60 -1.36
CA ARG A 372 4.09 -3.56 -1.05
C ARG A 372 3.46 -2.27 -1.54
N PRO A 373 2.13 -2.24 -1.76
CA PRO A 373 1.42 -1.01 -2.07
C PRO A 373 1.61 0.06 -1.00
N THR A 374 1.69 1.31 -1.44
CA THR A 374 1.53 2.46 -0.54
C THR A 374 0.07 2.52 -0.06
N THR A 375 -0.17 3.16 1.08
CA THR A 375 -1.54 3.40 1.55
C THR A 375 -2.31 4.16 0.47
N PRO A 376 -3.48 3.66 0.01
CA PRO A 376 -4.28 4.36 -0.98
C PRO A 376 -4.85 5.65 -0.41
N TYR A 377 -4.98 6.67 -1.24
CA TYR A 377 -5.56 7.97 -0.88
C TYR A 377 -7.10 7.98 -0.84
N VAL A 378 -7.72 6.93 -1.37
CA VAL A 378 -9.16 6.66 -1.27
C VAL A 378 -9.37 5.21 -0.85
N GLU A 379 -10.53 4.91 -0.29
CA GLU A 379 -10.92 3.54 -0.01
C GLU A 379 -11.20 2.81 -1.33
N MET A 380 -10.39 1.77 -1.64
CA MET A 380 -10.32 1.17 -2.99
C MET A 380 -11.43 0.15 -3.29
N SER A 381 -12.32 -0.16 -2.33
CA SER A 381 -13.56 -0.89 -2.62
C SER A 381 -14.70 0.03 -3.07
N PHE A 382 -14.50 1.36 -2.99
CA PHE A 382 -15.49 2.38 -3.33
C PHE A 382 -16.84 2.18 -2.63
N GLY A 383 -16.82 1.57 -1.44
CA GLY A 383 -18.01 1.28 -0.65
C GLY A 383 -18.81 0.05 -1.10
N MET A 384 -18.34 -0.70 -2.10
CA MET A 384 -19.05 -1.90 -2.61
C MET A 384 -18.91 -3.13 -1.71
N GLY A 385 -18.04 -3.08 -0.67
CA GLY A 385 -17.85 -4.17 0.30
C GLY A 385 -16.47 -4.83 0.22
N LYS A 386 -16.04 -5.46 1.32
CA LYS A 386 -14.72 -6.11 1.40
C LYS A 386 -14.77 -7.56 1.89
N ASP A 387 -15.57 -7.82 2.91
CA ASP A 387 -15.62 -9.10 3.60
C ASP A 387 -16.17 -10.23 2.71
N GLY A 388 -15.32 -11.09 2.11
CA GLY A 388 -15.67 -12.12 1.13
C GLY A 388 -15.93 -11.58 -0.28
N PHE A 389 -15.53 -10.35 -0.55
CA PHE A 389 -15.64 -9.76 -1.87
C PHE A 389 -14.27 -9.75 -2.58
N PRO A 390 -14.22 -9.78 -3.91
CA PRO A 390 -12.98 -9.75 -4.67
C PRO A 390 -12.23 -8.42 -4.43
N ALA A 391 -10.92 -8.48 -4.34
CA ALA A 391 -10.09 -7.30 -4.37
C ALA A 391 -10.04 -6.72 -5.79
N ILE A 392 -10.23 -5.40 -5.89
CA ILE A 392 -10.33 -4.70 -7.17
C ILE A 392 -9.36 -3.52 -7.29
N SER A 393 -9.33 -2.93 -8.47
CA SER A 393 -8.65 -1.65 -8.73
C SER A 393 -7.14 -1.66 -8.53
N MET A 394 -6.49 -2.83 -8.61
CA MET A 394 -5.05 -2.93 -8.61
C MET A 394 -4.48 -2.94 -10.03
N THR A 395 -3.28 -2.40 -10.20
CA THR A 395 -2.54 -2.52 -11.45
C THR A 395 -2.05 -3.95 -11.67
N HIS A 396 -1.70 -4.29 -12.90
CA HIS A 396 -1.04 -5.55 -13.23
C HIS A 396 0.26 -5.75 -12.43
N TYR A 397 1.04 -4.67 -12.24
CA TYR A 397 2.20 -4.66 -11.38
C TYR A 397 1.87 -5.06 -9.94
N ALA A 398 0.81 -4.51 -9.37
CA ALA A 398 0.41 -4.80 -7.98
C ALA A 398 -0.08 -6.24 -7.82
N ALA A 399 -0.80 -6.78 -8.80
CA ALA A 399 -1.22 -8.18 -8.82
C ALA A 399 0.01 -9.13 -8.86
N ILE A 400 1.00 -8.85 -9.71
CA ILE A 400 2.27 -9.60 -9.72
C ILE A 400 3.03 -9.46 -8.40
N ALA A 401 3.09 -8.26 -7.82
CA ALA A 401 3.75 -8.04 -6.52
C ALA A 401 3.07 -8.84 -5.40
N TYR A 402 1.74 -8.97 -5.42
CA TYR A 402 0.99 -9.83 -4.51
C TYR A 402 1.41 -11.30 -4.67
N THR A 403 1.47 -11.84 -5.90
CA THR A 403 1.85 -13.25 -6.10
C THR A 403 3.27 -13.55 -5.63
N ARG A 404 4.19 -12.61 -5.81
CA ARG A 404 5.57 -12.68 -5.32
C ARG A 404 5.62 -12.68 -3.80
N TRP A 405 4.87 -11.76 -3.15
CA TRP A 405 4.76 -11.71 -1.69
C TRP A 405 4.17 -13.00 -1.13
N LEU A 406 3.09 -13.50 -1.74
CA LEU A 406 2.44 -14.75 -1.33
C LEU A 406 3.41 -15.94 -1.47
N SER A 407 4.19 -15.98 -2.54
CA SER A 407 5.20 -17.01 -2.77
C SER A 407 6.30 -16.98 -1.73
N ALA A 408 6.84 -15.80 -1.44
CA ALA A 408 7.86 -15.62 -0.39
C ALA A 408 7.31 -15.98 1.00
N LYS A 409 6.04 -15.72 1.24
CA LYS A 409 5.38 -15.97 2.52
C LYS A 409 5.09 -17.46 2.76
N THR A 410 4.62 -18.15 1.73
CA THR A 410 4.11 -19.53 1.86
C THR A 410 5.14 -20.60 1.48
N GLY A 411 6.20 -20.22 0.76
CA GLY A 411 7.16 -21.16 0.18
C GLY A 411 6.65 -21.91 -1.05
N HIS A 412 5.52 -21.50 -1.63
CA HIS A 412 4.98 -22.06 -2.87
C HIS A 412 5.04 -21.02 -3.99
N PHE A 413 5.35 -21.46 -5.21
CA PHE A 413 5.43 -20.55 -6.35
C PHE A 413 4.06 -20.18 -6.86
N TYR A 414 3.63 -18.94 -6.66
CA TYR A 414 2.41 -18.35 -7.22
C TYR A 414 2.73 -17.29 -8.27
N ARG A 415 1.83 -17.19 -9.26
CA ARG A 415 1.84 -16.18 -10.32
C ARG A 415 0.42 -15.91 -10.83
N LEU A 416 0.27 -14.95 -11.73
CA LEU A 416 -0.95 -14.83 -12.52
C LEU A 416 -1.05 -16.02 -13.49
N ALA A 417 -2.28 -16.41 -13.85
CA ALA A 417 -2.53 -17.35 -14.93
C ALA A 417 -2.00 -16.80 -16.26
N THR A 418 -1.49 -17.65 -17.14
CA THR A 418 -1.36 -17.25 -18.55
C THR A 418 -2.76 -17.15 -19.17
N GLU A 419 -2.90 -16.40 -20.25
CA GLU A 419 -4.18 -16.29 -20.94
C GLU A 419 -4.73 -17.66 -21.36
N ALA A 420 -3.86 -18.57 -21.81
CA ALA A 420 -4.22 -19.93 -22.17
C ALA A 420 -4.66 -20.78 -20.98
N GLU A 421 -3.96 -20.69 -19.85
CA GLU A 421 -4.35 -21.38 -18.61
C GLU A 421 -5.72 -20.88 -18.12
N TRP A 422 -5.93 -19.58 -18.19
CA TRP A 422 -7.20 -18.97 -17.78
C TRP A 422 -8.38 -19.45 -18.63
N GLU A 423 -8.25 -19.43 -19.97
CA GLU A 423 -9.32 -19.87 -20.88
C GLU A 423 -9.56 -21.38 -20.76
N TYR A 424 -8.49 -22.19 -20.65
CA TYR A 424 -8.60 -23.64 -20.40
C TYR A 424 -9.39 -23.93 -19.12
N ALA A 425 -9.04 -23.23 -18.05
CA ALA A 425 -9.70 -23.37 -16.76
C ALA A 425 -11.17 -22.87 -16.79
N ALA A 426 -11.44 -21.78 -17.49
CA ALA A 426 -12.79 -21.24 -17.64
C ALA A 426 -13.68 -22.21 -18.40
N ARG A 427 -13.19 -22.78 -19.50
CA ARG A 427 -13.93 -23.76 -20.31
C ARG A 427 -14.20 -25.07 -19.57
N ALA A 428 -13.28 -25.49 -18.70
CA ALA A 428 -13.41 -26.73 -17.92
C ALA A 428 -13.86 -27.94 -18.74
N GLY A 429 -13.30 -28.12 -19.94
CA GLY A 429 -13.61 -29.22 -20.84
C GLY A 429 -14.73 -28.95 -21.84
N THR A 430 -15.39 -27.79 -21.80
CA THR A 430 -16.41 -27.42 -22.79
C THR A 430 -15.81 -26.69 -23.98
N ASP A 431 -16.53 -26.72 -25.10
CA ASP A 431 -16.19 -26.01 -26.34
C ASP A 431 -17.24 -24.98 -26.71
N THR A 432 -18.09 -24.63 -25.77
CA THR A 432 -19.24 -23.75 -25.91
C THR A 432 -18.87 -22.29 -25.61
N THR A 433 -19.76 -21.37 -25.95
CA THR A 433 -19.61 -19.92 -25.73
C THR A 433 -19.36 -19.59 -24.28
N TYR A 434 -20.12 -20.19 -23.37
CA TYR A 434 -19.97 -20.11 -21.92
C TYR A 434 -19.67 -21.50 -21.36
N TYR A 435 -19.12 -21.62 -20.15
CA TYR A 435 -18.85 -22.92 -19.56
C TYR A 435 -20.14 -23.73 -19.22
N TRP A 436 -21.32 -23.07 -19.21
CA TRP A 436 -22.61 -23.70 -19.02
C TRP A 436 -23.36 -24.04 -20.34
N GLY A 437 -22.78 -23.73 -21.52
CA GLY A 437 -23.38 -23.99 -22.80
C GLY A 437 -23.32 -22.79 -23.77
N ASN A 438 -24.10 -22.87 -24.85
CA ASN A 438 -24.19 -21.77 -25.83
C ASN A 438 -25.34 -20.80 -25.55
N ASP A 439 -26.27 -21.17 -24.69
CA ASP A 439 -27.41 -20.33 -24.34
C ASP A 439 -27.04 -19.38 -23.17
N ALA A 440 -27.34 -18.10 -23.33
CA ALA A 440 -27.13 -17.08 -22.33
C ALA A 440 -28.17 -17.14 -21.19
N ALA A 441 -29.34 -17.75 -21.39
CA ALA A 441 -30.42 -17.73 -20.40
C ALA A 441 -30.02 -18.23 -19.00
N PRO A 442 -29.15 -19.24 -18.80
CA PRO A 442 -28.70 -19.67 -17.49
C PRO A 442 -27.68 -18.74 -16.81
N ALA A 443 -27.28 -17.62 -17.42
CA ALA A 443 -26.24 -16.73 -16.88
C ALA A 443 -26.51 -16.31 -15.43
N GLY A 444 -27.78 -16.04 -15.09
CA GLY A 444 -28.17 -15.62 -13.75
C GLY A 444 -27.82 -16.60 -12.62
N ASP A 445 -27.74 -17.91 -12.91
CA ASP A 445 -27.35 -18.96 -11.97
C ASP A 445 -25.81 -19.10 -11.85
N ASN A 446 -25.08 -18.70 -12.89
CA ASN A 446 -23.68 -19.02 -13.09
C ASN A 446 -22.75 -17.81 -12.92
N ALA A 447 -23.25 -16.59 -13.13
CA ALA A 447 -22.43 -15.39 -13.15
C ALA A 447 -23.12 -14.18 -12.50
N TRP A 448 -22.30 -13.24 -11.99
CA TRP A 448 -22.71 -11.89 -11.64
C TRP A 448 -22.33 -10.95 -12.77
N PHE A 449 -23.33 -10.27 -13.35
CA PHE A 449 -23.15 -9.38 -14.49
C PHE A 449 -24.17 -8.24 -14.41
N PHE A 450 -24.20 -7.31 -15.36
CA PHE A 450 -24.96 -6.07 -15.32
C PHE A 450 -26.42 -6.24 -14.88
N ASP A 451 -27.12 -7.26 -15.40
CA ASP A 451 -28.56 -7.43 -15.15
C ASP A 451 -28.88 -7.94 -13.74
N ASN A 452 -27.93 -8.50 -13.01
CA ASN A 452 -28.20 -9.15 -11.72
C ASN A 452 -27.24 -8.77 -10.58
N ALA A 453 -26.22 -7.94 -10.85
CA ALA A 453 -25.19 -7.59 -9.87
C ALA A 453 -25.54 -6.35 -9.02
N ASP A 454 -26.64 -5.67 -9.29
CA ASP A 454 -27.08 -4.48 -8.56
C ASP A 454 -26.03 -3.36 -8.54
N GLY A 455 -25.37 -3.16 -9.69
CA GLY A 455 -24.39 -2.08 -9.91
C GLY A 455 -23.09 -2.21 -9.11
N LYS A 456 -22.72 -3.43 -8.66
CA LYS A 456 -21.50 -3.70 -7.89
C LYS A 456 -21.09 -5.17 -7.97
N TYR A 457 -19.80 -5.44 -7.71
CA TYR A 457 -19.35 -6.82 -7.53
C TYR A 457 -20.00 -7.48 -6.31
N GLN A 458 -20.00 -8.80 -6.30
CA GLN A 458 -20.67 -9.62 -5.30
C GLN A 458 -19.65 -10.50 -4.55
N LYS A 459 -20.07 -11.15 -3.46
CA LYS A 459 -19.23 -12.10 -2.71
C LYS A 459 -18.79 -13.23 -3.62
N VAL A 460 -17.50 -13.57 -3.55
CA VAL A 460 -16.93 -14.65 -4.34
C VAL A 460 -17.58 -16.00 -4.02
N GLY A 461 -17.64 -16.89 -5.00
CA GLY A 461 -18.13 -18.25 -4.83
C GLY A 461 -19.64 -18.38 -4.62
N SER A 462 -20.41 -17.33 -4.84
CA SER A 462 -21.86 -17.33 -4.57
C SER A 462 -22.72 -17.82 -5.75
N LYS A 463 -22.14 -18.01 -6.94
CA LYS A 463 -22.76 -18.62 -8.13
C LYS A 463 -22.26 -20.03 -8.34
N LYS A 464 -22.91 -20.80 -9.24
CA LYS A 464 -22.52 -22.16 -9.59
C LYS A 464 -21.10 -22.21 -10.17
N PRO A 465 -20.25 -23.17 -9.74
CA PRO A 465 -18.93 -23.34 -10.33
C PRO A 465 -19.00 -23.99 -11.70
N ASN A 466 -17.91 -23.88 -12.46
CA ASN A 466 -17.72 -24.69 -13.66
C ASN A 466 -17.37 -26.16 -13.33
N ALA A 467 -17.16 -27.00 -14.34
CA ALA A 467 -16.92 -28.45 -14.15
C ALA A 467 -15.61 -28.76 -13.40
N PHE A 468 -14.64 -27.84 -13.35
CA PHE A 468 -13.44 -28.00 -12.52
C PHE A 468 -13.66 -27.57 -11.07
N GLY A 469 -14.79 -26.96 -10.73
CA GLY A 469 -15.08 -26.44 -9.38
C GLY A 469 -14.58 -25.00 -9.15
N LEU A 470 -14.27 -24.26 -10.21
CA LEU A 470 -13.90 -22.86 -10.18
C LEU A 470 -15.17 -21.98 -10.25
N HIS A 471 -15.25 -20.99 -9.36
CA HIS A 471 -16.33 -20.01 -9.34
C HIS A 471 -15.90 -18.71 -10.01
N ASP A 472 -16.89 -17.94 -10.44
CA ASP A 472 -16.76 -16.57 -10.93
C ASP A 472 -15.73 -16.42 -12.08
N MET A 473 -15.54 -17.52 -12.87
CA MET A 473 -14.69 -17.47 -14.05
C MET A 473 -15.25 -16.55 -15.14
N LEU A 474 -16.57 -16.34 -15.13
CA LEU A 474 -17.28 -15.43 -16.02
C LEU A 474 -18.11 -14.49 -15.13
N GLY A 475 -17.94 -13.18 -15.28
CA GLY A 475 -18.61 -12.16 -14.48
C GLY A 475 -17.90 -11.86 -13.15
N ASN A 476 -18.60 -11.28 -12.22
CA ASN A 476 -18.14 -10.70 -10.96
C ASN A 476 -17.06 -9.64 -11.17
N VAL A 477 -15.78 -9.98 -11.31
CA VAL A 477 -14.75 -9.03 -11.73
C VAL A 477 -13.92 -9.59 -12.89
N THR A 478 -13.59 -8.72 -13.84
CA THR A 478 -12.62 -9.04 -14.91
C THR A 478 -11.27 -9.32 -14.27
N GLU A 479 -10.52 -10.30 -14.76
CA GLU A 479 -9.32 -10.80 -14.12
C GLU A 479 -8.06 -10.55 -14.93
N TRP A 480 -7.04 -9.97 -14.28
CA TRP A 480 -5.71 -9.93 -14.85
C TRP A 480 -5.17 -11.33 -15.14
N VAL A 481 -4.62 -11.48 -16.35
CA VAL A 481 -3.72 -12.60 -16.67
C VAL A 481 -2.30 -12.08 -16.87
N TYR A 482 -1.33 -12.99 -16.96
CA TYR A 482 0.09 -12.62 -17.06
C TYR A 482 0.44 -11.94 -18.39
N ASP A 483 -0.26 -12.28 -19.45
CA ASP A 483 0.09 -11.95 -20.83
C ASP A 483 -0.06 -10.47 -21.15
N GLY A 484 0.88 -9.96 -21.97
CA GLY A 484 0.72 -8.71 -22.70
C GLY A 484 -0.28 -8.89 -23.84
N TYR A 485 -1.08 -7.85 -24.10
CA TYR A 485 -2.06 -7.92 -25.18
C TYR A 485 -1.41 -7.65 -26.56
N LYS A 486 -1.70 -8.54 -27.50
CA LYS A 486 -1.52 -8.35 -28.95
C LYS A 486 -2.77 -8.85 -29.65
N ALA A 487 -3.25 -8.07 -30.63
CA ALA A 487 -4.47 -8.40 -31.34
C ALA A 487 -4.34 -9.70 -32.16
N ASP A 488 -3.15 -9.97 -32.68
CA ASP A 488 -2.80 -11.13 -33.52
C ASP A 488 -2.07 -12.24 -32.74
N ALA A 489 -2.11 -12.21 -31.40
CA ALA A 489 -1.39 -13.16 -30.55
C ALA A 489 -1.66 -14.63 -30.95
N TYR A 490 -2.91 -14.98 -31.23
CA TYR A 490 -3.32 -16.36 -31.53
C TYR A 490 -2.82 -16.87 -32.89
N ALA A 491 -2.46 -15.97 -33.81
CA ALA A 491 -1.86 -16.35 -35.09
C ALA A 491 -0.36 -16.74 -34.94
N THR A 492 0.28 -16.30 -33.87
CA THR A 492 1.72 -16.45 -33.66
C THR A 492 2.07 -17.21 -32.36
N ALA A 493 1.07 -17.51 -31.53
CA ALA A 493 1.27 -18.25 -30.28
C ALA A 493 1.72 -19.70 -30.56
N GLY A 494 2.55 -20.23 -29.68
CA GLY A 494 2.87 -21.66 -29.68
C GLY A 494 1.65 -22.50 -29.27
N ASP A 495 1.72 -23.79 -29.54
CA ASP A 495 0.66 -24.76 -29.24
C ASP A 495 0.82 -25.43 -27.86
N SER A 496 1.86 -25.12 -27.10
CA SER A 496 2.12 -25.71 -25.78
C SER A 496 2.51 -24.63 -24.75
N ASN A 497 1.69 -24.48 -23.74
CA ASN A 497 1.85 -23.49 -22.66
C ASN A 497 2.21 -22.08 -23.19
N PRO A 498 1.46 -21.54 -24.18
CA PRO A 498 1.82 -20.27 -24.78
C PRO A 498 1.79 -19.11 -23.78
N VAL A 499 2.73 -18.18 -23.94
CA VAL A 499 2.84 -16.96 -23.15
C VAL A 499 3.22 -15.81 -24.08
N VAL A 500 2.47 -14.73 -24.01
CA VAL A 500 2.80 -13.48 -24.70
C VAL A 500 3.44 -12.52 -23.72
N ALA A 501 4.75 -12.33 -23.81
CA ALA A 501 5.45 -11.43 -22.92
C ALA A 501 4.95 -9.98 -23.07
N GLY A 502 4.57 -9.36 -21.97
CA GLY A 502 4.21 -7.94 -21.88
C GLY A 502 5.32 -7.15 -21.19
N PHE A 503 5.94 -6.19 -21.94
CA PHE A 503 7.05 -5.39 -21.41
C PHE A 503 6.69 -3.91 -21.24
N ALA A 504 5.45 -3.53 -21.47
CA ALA A 504 4.95 -2.17 -21.31
C ALA A 504 3.91 -2.10 -20.19
N GLU A 505 3.65 -0.91 -19.67
CA GLU A 505 2.58 -0.70 -18.68
C GLU A 505 1.20 -1.05 -19.24
N TYR A 506 1.02 -0.81 -20.52
CA TYR A 506 -0.19 -1.08 -21.30
C TYR A 506 0.19 -1.55 -22.72
N PRO A 507 -0.64 -2.39 -23.38
CA PRO A 507 -1.78 -3.12 -22.81
C PRO A 507 -1.42 -4.51 -22.27
N HIS A 508 -2.09 -4.91 -21.18
CA HIS A 508 -2.10 -6.29 -20.68
C HIS A 508 -3.49 -6.91 -20.86
N VAL A 509 -3.53 -8.23 -20.99
CA VAL A 509 -4.79 -8.97 -21.14
C VAL A 509 -5.54 -9.07 -19.82
N ALA A 510 -6.85 -8.94 -19.87
CA ALA A 510 -7.78 -9.29 -18.81
C ALA A 510 -8.93 -10.14 -19.38
N ARG A 511 -9.54 -10.97 -18.56
CA ARG A 511 -10.49 -12.00 -19.00
C ARG A 511 -11.72 -12.06 -18.07
N GLY A 512 -12.81 -12.65 -18.56
CA GLY A 512 -13.97 -13.04 -17.79
C GLY A 512 -15.17 -12.12 -17.89
N GLY A 513 -14.99 -10.83 -18.17
CA GLY A 513 -16.04 -9.84 -17.98
C GLY A 513 -16.35 -9.58 -16.51
N SER A 514 -17.28 -8.69 -16.21
CA SER A 514 -17.52 -8.21 -14.85
C SER A 514 -18.99 -7.95 -14.53
N TRP A 515 -19.23 -7.51 -13.31
CA TRP A 515 -20.53 -7.05 -12.83
C TRP A 515 -21.12 -5.86 -13.63
N ASP A 516 -20.28 -5.13 -14.35
CA ASP A 516 -20.65 -3.94 -15.15
C ASP A 516 -20.81 -4.26 -16.65
N ASP A 517 -20.65 -5.53 -17.04
CA ASP A 517 -20.72 -5.99 -18.41
C ASP A 517 -22.03 -6.75 -18.69
N GLY A 518 -22.51 -6.67 -19.95
CA GLY A 518 -23.60 -7.52 -20.43
C GLY A 518 -23.15 -8.97 -20.63
N VAL A 519 -24.12 -9.90 -20.72
CA VAL A 519 -23.84 -11.34 -20.82
C VAL A 519 -22.98 -11.71 -22.03
N GLU A 520 -23.05 -10.96 -23.12
CA GLU A 520 -22.25 -11.14 -24.35
C GLU A 520 -20.74 -10.93 -24.11
N ALA A 521 -20.37 -10.23 -23.05
CA ALA A 521 -18.98 -10.01 -22.66
C ALA A 521 -18.41 -11.17 -21.80
N LEU A 522 -19.27 -12.03 -21.26
CA LEU A 522 -18.90 -13.14 -20.38
C LEU A 522 -18.47 -14.41 -21.13
N ARG A 523 -18.27 -14.36 -22.44
CA ARG A 523 -17.87 -15.54 -23.23
C ARG A 523 -16.48 -16.03 -22.83
N CYS A 524 -16.28 -17.36 -22.79
CA CYS A 524 -14.99 -17.97 -22.45
C CYS A 524 -13.82 -17.42 -23.27
N ALA A 525 -14.07 -17.08 -24.56
CA ALA A 525 -13.06 -16.56 -25.47
C ALA A 525 -12.94 -15.02 -25.47
N ALA A 526 -13.83 -14.29 -24.77
CA ALA A 526 -13.80 -12.83 -24.79
C ALA A 526 -12.49 -12.29 -24.19
N ARG A 527 -11.89 -11.32 -24.87
CA ARG A 527 -10.62 -10.71 -24.49
C ARG A 527 -10.79 -9.24 -24.18
N PHE A 528 -10.31 -8.83 -23.03
CA PHE A 528 -10.17 -7.43 -22.61
C PHE A 528 -8.70 -7.06 -22.55
N PHE A 529 -8.42 -5.78 -22.57
CA PHE A 529 -7.04 -5.30 -22.40
C PHE A 529 -7.01 -3.93 -21.74
N SER A 530 -5.95 -3.73 -20.98
CA SER A 530 -5.78 -2.50 -20.22
C SER A 530 -5.38 -1.33 -21.11
N GLU A 531 -5.78 -0.14 -20.68
CA GLU A 531 -5.46 1.11 -21.33
C GLU A 531 -5.23 2.24 -20.32
N PRO A 532 -4.56 3.33 -20.68
CA PRO A 532 -4.28 4.44 -19.78
C PRO A 532 -5.53 5.08 -19.15
N ALA A 533 -6.70 4.93 -19.81
CA ALA A 533 -7.97 5.42 -19.30
C ALA A 533 -8.36 4.81 -17.96
N TRP A 534 -7.94 3.57 -17.67
CA TRP A 534 -8.21 2.90 -16.38
C TRP A 534 -7.57 3.56 -15.16
N LYS A 535 -6.74 4.59 -15.41
CA LYS A 535 -6.01 5.34 -14.39
C LYS A 535 -6.12 6.85 -14.57
N MET A 536 -7.18 7.30 -15.24
CA MET A 536 -7.31 8.68 -15.65
C MET A 536 -7.46 9.62 -14.45
N ARG A 537 -8.29 9.27 -13.49
CA ARG A 537 -8.61 10.09 -12.30
C ARG A 537 -7.59 9.99 -11.17
N ASP A 538 -6.51 9.21 -11.34
CA ASP A 538 -5.44 9.16 -10.33
C ASP A 538 -4.81 10.55 -10.16
N PRO A 539 -4.93 11.18 -8.96
CA PRO A 539 -4.43 12.53 -8.72
C PRO A 539 -2.92 12.58 -8.50
N GLN A 540 -2.24 11.43 -8.39
CA GLN A 540 -0.81 11.39 -8.12
C GLN A 540 0.01 11.71 -9.38
N LEU A 541 1.14 12.40 -9.20
CA LEU A 541 2.13 12.63 -10.24
C LEU A 541 3.53 12.26 -9.70
N PRO A 542 4.17 11.21 -10.25
CA PRO A 542 3.66 10.27 -11.25
C PRO A 542 2.50 9.44 -10.70
N LYS A 543 1.60 9.01 -11.60
CA LYS A 543 0.45 8.17 -11.22
C LYS A 543 0.89 6.90 -10.48
N SER A 544 0.07 6.44 -9.54
CA SER A 544 0.36 5.27 -8.71
C SER A 544 0.71 4.04 -9.54
N LYS A 545 1.73 3.30 -9.17
CA LYS A 545 2.01 1.98 -9.79
C LYS A 545 1.23 0.82 -9.18
N PHE A 546 0.41 1.09 -8.16
CA PHE A 546 -0.35 0.04 -7.46
C PHE A 546 -1.85 0.09 -7.71
N TYR A 547 -2.41 1.26 -8.06
CA TYR A 547 -3.85 1.47 -8.10
C TYR A 547 -4.34 1.96 -9.45
N LEU A 548 -5.55 1.52 -9.80
CA LEU A 548 -6.34 1.97 -10.95
C LEU A 548 -7.61 2.65 -10.43
N THR A 549 -7.78 3.93 -10.72
CA THR A 549 -8.91 4.71 -10.21
C THR A 549 -10.19 4.51 -10.98
N ASP A 550 -10.08 4.00 -12.22
CA ASP A 550 -11.16 3.95 -13.18
C ASP A 550 -11.50 2.51 -13.64
N ALA A 551 -10.93 1.49 -12.97
CA ALA A 551 -11.16 0.08 -13.25
C ALA A 551 -11.71 -0.65 -12.02
N GLN A 552 -12.88 -0.22 -11.54
CA GLN A 552 -13.56 -0.80 -10.37
C GLN A 552 -14.13 -2.20 -10.64
N PHE A 553 -14.08 -2.63 -11.89
CA PHE A 553 -14.52 -3.94 -12.37
C PHE A 553 -13.40 -4.97 -12.42
N LEU A 554 -12.15 -4.61 -12.04
CA LEU A 554 -10.95 -5.40 -12.36
C LEU A 554 -10.28 -5.94 -11.09
N GLY A 555 -10.13 -7.25 -11.03
CA GLY A 555 -9.45 -8.02 -10.01
C GLY A 555 -8.43 -8.99 -10.59
N PHE A 556 -8.17 -10.10 -9.91
CA PHE A 556 -7.30 -11.18 -10.38
C PHE A 556 -7.47 -12.45 -9.56
N ARG A 557 -7.03 -13.57 -10.11
CA ARG A 557 -6.82 -14.84 -9.38
C ARG A 557 -5.39 -15.35 -9.53
N ILE A 558 -5.00 -16.26 -8.65
CA ILE A 558 -3.66 -16.84 -8.63
C ILE A 558 -3.63 -18.24 -9.21
N VAL A 559 -2.48 -18.61 -9.77
CA VAL A 559 -2.15 -19.99 -10.10
C VAL A 559 -0.84 -20.43 -9.42
N ARG A 560 -0.72 -21.73 -9.17
CA ARG A 560 0.49 -22.41 -8.72
C ARG A 560 0.84 -23.48 -9.75
N PRO A 561 1.91 -23.33 -10.51
CA PRO A 561 2.42 -24.39 -11.38
C PRO A 561 2.85 -25.62 -10.57
N THR A 562 2.84 -26.80 -11.21
CA THR A 562 3.32 -28.03 -10.58
C THR A 562 4.82 -28.05 -10.36
N LYS A 563 5.57 -27.19 -11.07
CA LYS A 563 7.02 -27.07 -10.97
C LYS A 563 7.42 -25.67 -10.55
N VAL A 564 8.40 -25.58 -9.69
CA VAL A 564 9.14 -24.34 -9.43
C VAL A 564 10.11 -24.11 -10.60
N PRO A 565 10.26 -22.86 -11.10
CA PRO A 565 11.29 -22.56 -12.11
C PRO A 565 12.67 -23.07 -11.68
N GLU A 566 13.48 -23.54 -12.62
CA GLU A 566 14.76 -24.19 -12.30
C GLU A 566 15.81 -23.22 -11.75
N THR A 567 15.76 -21.97 -12.19
CA THR A 567 16.72 -20.94 -11.78
C THR A 567 16.03 -19.68 -11.24
N PRO A 568 16.74 -18.89 -10.42
CA PRO A 568 16.24 -17.58 -9.99
C PRO A 568 15.91 -16.63 -11.16
N GLU A 569 16.66 -16.73 -12.27
CA GLU A 569 16.45 -15.92 -13.48
C GLU A 569 15.15 -16.30 -14.19
N GLU A 570 14.80 -17.57 -14.23
CA GLU A 570 13.52 -18.04 -14.76
C GLU A 570 12.36 -17.62 -13.85
N LEU A 571 12.54 -17.74 -12.54
CA LEU A 571 11.58 -17.25 -11.56
C LEU A 571 11.35 -15.75 -11.73
N ALA A 572 12.42 -14.98 -11.92
CA ALA A 572 12.36 -13.54 -12.12
C ALA A 572 11.50 -13.13 -13.31
N LYS A 573 11.47 -13.92 -14.40
CA LYS A 573 10.66 -13.62 -15.59
C LYS A 573 9.17 -13.50 -15.26
N TRP A 574 8.66 -14.32 -14.35
CA TRP A 574 7.27 -14.30 -13.92
C TRP A 574 6.90 -13.11 -13.02
N TRP A 575 7.91 -12.47 -12.43
CA TRP A 575 7.73 -11.37 -11.48
C TRP A 575 8.32 -10.05 -11.94
N THR A 576 9.01 -10.05 -13.09
CA THR A 576 9.53 -8.83 -13.71
C THR A 576 8.43 -8.21 -14.56
N THR A 577 8.07 -7.00 -14.25
CA THR A 577 7.23 -6.13 -15.05
C THR A 577 8.11 -5.27 -15.95
N PHE A 578 7.51 -4.43 -16.75
CA PHE A 578 8.20 -3.57 -17.71
C PHE A 578 9.32 -2.71 -17.11
N PRO A 579 10.32 -2.28 -17.90
CA PRO A 579 11.56 -1.62 -17.45
C PRO A 579 11.38 -0.33 -16.64
N ALA A 580 10.24 0.36 -16.78
CA ALA A 580 9.96 1.59 -16.05
C ALA A 580 9.83 1.40 -14.52
N PHE A 581 9.77 0.14 -14.05
CA PHE A 581 9.66 -0.19 -12.62
C PHE A 581 10.83 -1.08 -12.14
N LYS A 582 11.91 -1.13 -12.94
CA LYS A 582 13.19 -1.72 -12.51
C LYS A 582 13.89 -0.83 -11.50
#